data_7f6736df2b03f207f56d818a58750416
#
_entry.id   7f6736df2b03f207f56d818a58750416
#
_cell.length_a   1.000
_cell.length_b   1.000
_cell.length_c   1.000
_cell.angle_alpha   90.00
_cell.angle_beta   90.00
_cell.angle_gamma   90.00
#
_symmetry.space_group_name_H-M   'P 1'
#
loop_
_entity.id
_entity.type
_entity.pdbx_description
1 polymer ?
#
loop_
_entity_poly.entity_id
_entity_poly.type
_entity_poly.pdbx_seq_one_letter_code
_entity_poly.pdbx_strand_id
1 'polypeptide(L)'
;MVSLQANEPFPDIELPDHRSAVRRISGYTKPSPLDEKLGFTDGYPLIVVFNRGFFCPRDQEQLRQLVQFQGELAVNFCKLVTISADPPLVQAAFRAGLGATWPFLSDEKRDVIKALGILDKTEGEYAYRAQPYTFVLRPDLSVHKIYNGWFFVGRPTLEELRRDLRAVMETRRDYAYEAYTAPEVTRVRIPQQAWAEGAPTLGDHGLPVARGVVHTFDVAAGVGSIMSESDQEIFFHFTAIPGEGYRTLKPGTAVAFEVVDNPTGSSARNVQQVKPSSP
;
A
#
# COMPACT_ATOMS: atom_id res chain seq x y z
N MET A 1 2.12 -22.84 7.18
CA MET A 1 3.04 -21.98 7.96
C MET A 1 4.05 -21.43 6.98
N VAL A 2 4.42 -20.17 7.11
CA VAL A 2 5.48 -19.57 6.32
C VAL A 2 6.76 -20.41 6.39
N SER A 3 7.44 -20.58 5.26
CA SER A 3 8.63 -21.42 5.16
C SER A 3 9.91 -20.68 5.59
N LEU A 4 9.86 -19.36 5.79
CA LEU A 4 11.00 -18.51 6.12
C LEU A 4 11.12 -18.24 7.62
N GLN A 5 12.36 -18.05 8.08
CA GLN A 5 12.71 -17.63 9.43
C GLN A 5 13.53 -16.32 9.41
N ALA A 6 13.70 -15.71 10.58
CA ALA A 6 14.60 -14.56 10.71
C ALA A 6 16.03 -14.95 10.29
N ASN A 7 16.71 -14.01 9.63
CA ASN A 7 18.05 -14.12 9.05
C ASN A 7 18.17 -15.03 7.81
N GLU A 8 17.09 -15.67 7.36
CA GLU A 8 17.09 -16.36 6.08
C GLU A 8 16.90 -15.37 4.91
N PRO A 9 17.40 -15.67 3.71
CA PRO A 9 17.20 -14.82 2.54
C PRO A 9 15.74 -14.89 2.08
N PHE A 10 15.11 -13.72 1.95
CA PHE A 10 13.83 -13.62 1.29
C PHE A 10 14.02 -13.80 -0.23
N PRO A 11 13.16 -14.56 -0.91
CA PRO A 11 13.32 -14.80 -2.34
C PRO A 11 13.25 -13.49 -3.14
N ASP A 12 14.14 -13.31 -4.10
CA ASP A 12 14.14 -12.16 -5.00
C ASP A 12 13.07 -12.36 -6.10
N ILE A 13 11.82 -12.15 -5.72
CA ILE A 13 10.66 -12.36 -6.57
C ILE A 13 10.49 -11.28 -7.61
N GLU A 14 9.87 -11.65 -8.74
CA GLU A 14 9.56 -10.77 -9.85
C GLU A 14 8.06 -10.82 -10.16
N LEU A 15 7.37 -9.68 -10.04
CA LEU A 15 5.91 -9.57 -10.22
C LEU A 15 5.55 -8.29 -10.97
N PRO A 16 4.43 -8.27 -11.71
CA PRO A 16 3.89 -7.03 -12.25
C PRO A 16 3.41 -6.12 -11.11
N ASP A 17 3.70 -4.83 -11.23
CA ASP A 17 3.16 -3.81 -10.33
C ASP A 17 1.75 -3.37 -10.77
N HIS A 18 1.14 -2.45 -10.01
CA HIS A 18 -0.15 -1.83 -10.28
C HIS A 18 -0.22 -1.08 -11.64
N ARG A 19 0.90 -0.93 -12.34
CA ARG A 19 1.01 -0.38 -13.69
C ARG A 19 1.31 -1.46 -14.73
N SER A 20 1.20 -2.73 -14.36
CA SER A 20 1.59 -3.89 -15.15
C SER A 20 3.08 -3.94 -15.55
N ALA A 21 3.92 -3.11 -14.96
CA ALA A 21 5.35 -3.15 -15.17
C ALA A 21 5.98 -4.20 -14.26
N VAL A 22 6.78 -5.09 -14.83
CA VAL A 22 7.47 -6.14 -14.07
C VAL A 22 8.51 -5.51 -13.14
N ARG A 23 8.47 -5.89 -11.87
CA ARG A 23 9.32 -5.39 -10.80
C ARG A 23 9.96 -6.53 -10.02
N ARG A 24 11.22 -6.36 -9.70
CA ARG A 24 11.99 -7.29 -8.87
C ARG A 24 12.15 -6.70 -7.46
N ILE A 25 12.00 -7.53 -6.43
CA ILE A 25 12.07 -7.09 -5.02
C ILE A 25 13.41 -6.44 -4.69
N SER A 26 14.53 -7.03 -5.15
CA SER A 26 15.86 -6.43 -4.95
C SER A 26 16.01 -5.02 -5.56
N GLY A 27 15.20 -4.67 -6.54
CA GLY A 27 15.19 -3.33 -7.12
C GLY A 27 14.73 -2.25 -6.14
N TYR A 28 14.01 -2.62 -5.08
CA TYR A 28 13.55 -1.68 -4.05
C TYR A 28 14.57 -1.49 -2.91
N THR A 29 15.51 -2.42 -2.75
CA THR A 29 16.53 -2.33 -1.70
C THR A 29 17.84 -1.73 -2.18
N LYS A 30 18.06 -1.64 -3.49
CA LYS A 30 19.29 -1.06 -4.07
C LYS A 30 19.33 0.46 -3.90
N PRO A 31 20.52 1.04 -3.66
CA PRO A 31 20.68 2.49 -3.67
C PRO A 31 20.41 3.04 -5.08
N SER A 32 19.95 4.29 -5.14
CA SER A 32 19.84 5.00 -6.40
C SER A 32 21.23 5.49 -6.87
N PRO A 33 21.41 5.82 -8.16
CA PRO A 33 22.66 6.41 -8.64
C PRO A 33 23.03 7.73 -7.94
N LEU A 34 22.04 8.44 -7.41
CA LEU A 34 22.29 9.65 -6.61
C LEU A 34 22.80 9.28 -5.21
N ASP A 35 22.21 8.26 -4.58
CA ASP A 35 22.66 7.81 -3.26
C ASP A 35 24.11 7.33 -3.31
N GLU A 36 24.45 6.56 -4.34
CA GLU A 36 25.84 6.09 -4.53
C GLU A 36 26.83 7.26 -4.65
N LYS A 37 26.43 8.33 -5.38
CA LYS A 37 27.24 9.55 -5.48
C LYS A 37 27.39 10.30 -4.15
N LEU A 38 26.40 10.16 -3.27
CA LEU A 38 26.42 10.76 -1.92
C LEU A 38 27.08 9.85 -0.88
N GLY A 39 27.56 8.66 -1.27
CA GLY A 39 28.23 7.71 -0.40
C GLY A 39 27.28 6.73 0.32
N PHE A 40 25.99 6.73 -0.01
CA PHE A 40 25.02 5.77 0.52
C PHE A 40 24.98 4.51 -0.35
N THR A 41 25.71 3.48 0.05
CA THR A 41 25.92 2.26 -0.75
C THR A 41 25.25 1.02 -0.19
N ASP A 42 24.86 1.03 1.08
CA ASP A 42 24.29 -0.14 1.77
C ASP A 42 22.83 -0.45 1.37
N GLY A 43 22.20 0.43 0.59
CA GLY A 43 20.83 0.24 0.12
C GLY A 43 19.76 0.56 1.17
N TYR A 44 18.55 0.02 0.99
CA TYR A 44 17.38 0.39 1.78
C TYR A 44 16.74 -0.81 2.49
N PRO A 45 16.32 -0.68 3.76
CA PRO A 45 15.40 -1.64 4.36
C PRO A 45 14.06 -1.63 3.63
N LEU A 46 13.41 -2.79 3.56
CA LEU A 46 12.16 -2.98 2.84
C LEU A 46 11.10 -3.64 3.72
N ILE A 47 9.93 -3.06 3.78
CA ILE A 47 8.74 -3.71 4.34
C ILE A 47 7.96 -4.36 3.19
N VAL A 48 7.68 -5.67 3.30
CA VAL A 48 6.86 -6.42 2.35
C VAL A 48 5.58 -6.86 3.04
N VAL A 49 4.44 -6.36 2.58
CA VAL A 49 3.12 -6.67 3.14
C VAL A 49 2.35 -7.56 2.19
N PHE A 50 2.10 -8.80 2.60
CA PHE A 50 1.13 -9.67 1.95
C PHE A 50 -0.25 -9.45 2.57
N ASN A 51 -1.24 -9.18 1.75
CA ASN A 51 -2.62 -9.00 2.18
C ASN A 51 -3.55 -9.98 1.48
N ARG A 52 -4.72 -10.21 2.06
CA ARG A 52 -5.76 -11.10 1.52
C ARG A 52 -6.44 -10.55 0.27
N GLY A 53 -6.35 -9.25 0.07
CA GLY A 53 -7.01 -8.50 -0.99
C GLY A 53 -7.82 -7.33 -0.43
N PHE A 54 -8.33 -6.52 -1.34
CA PHE A 54 -9.08 -5.29 -1.05
C PHE A 54 -10.30 -5.49 -0.12
N PHE A 55 -10.91 -6.66 -0.11
CA PHE A 55 -12.14 -6.96 0.66
C PHE A 55 -11.91 -7.09 2.17
N CYS A 56 -10.67 -7.35 2.62
CA CYS A 56 -10.38 -7.63 4.02
C CYS A 56 -10.30 -6.34 4.86
N PRO A 57 -11.23 -6.07 5.80
CA PRO A 57 -11.24 -4.83 6.56
C PRO A 57 -10.00 -4.64 7.43
N ARG A 58 -9.40 -5.74 7.93
CA ARG A 58 -8.17 -5.68 8.72
C ARG A 58 -6.96 -5.28 7.88
N ASP A 59 -6.91 -5.73 6.62
CA ASP A 59 -5.84 -5.33 5.70
C ASP A 59 -6.01 -3.88 5.26
N GLN A 60 -7.24 -3.45 5.04
CA GLN A 60 -7.54 -2.05 4.75
C GLN A 60 -7.09 -1.14 5.89
N GLU A 61 -7.36 -1.53 7.14
CA GLU A 61 -6.93 -0.75 8.32
C GLU A 61 -5.40 -0.69 8.41
N GLN A 62 -4.71 -1.82 8.25
CA GLN A 62 -3.25 -1.84 8.20
C GLN A 62 -2.70 -0.92 7.10
N LEU A 63 -3.26 -1.00 5.90
CA LEU A 63 -2.80 -0.18 4.77
C LEU A 63 -3.10 1.31 4.97
N ARG A 64 -4.21 1.69 5.63
CA ARG A 64 -4.47 3.08 6.01
C ARG A 64 -3.44 3.62 7.01
N GLN A 65 -3.07 2.82 8.00
CA GLN A 65 -2.00 3.19 8.94
C GLN A 65 -0.67 3.36 8.21
N LEU A 66 -0.35 2.48 7.25
CA LEU A 66 0.85 2.60 6.42
C LEU A 66 0.81 3.83 5.49
N VAL A 67 -0.36 4.28 5.05
CA VAL A 67 -0.51 5.57 4.33
C VAL A 67 -0.09 6.74 5.22
N GLN A 68 -0.46 6.74 6.49
CA GLN A 68 0.01 7.76 7.44
C GLN A 68 1.52 7.68 7.67
N PHE A 69 2.09 6.50 7.59
CA PHE A 69 3.49 6.23 7.83
C PHE A 69 4.41 6.47 6.61
N GLN A 70 3.86 6.48 5.39
CA GLN A 70 4.65 6.53 4.15
C GLN A 70 5.58 7.74 4.04
N GLY A 71 5.16 8.89 4.58
CA GLY A 71 5.99 10.10 4.59
C GLY A 71 7.23 9.93 5.47
N GLU A 72 7.07 9.33 6.65
CA GLU A 72 8.17 9.00 7.55
C GLU A 72 9.13 7.99 6.92
N LEU A 73 8.61 6.95 6.25
CA LEU A 73 9.42 5.97 5.53
C LEU A 73 10.27 6.64 4.43
N ALA A 74 9.67 7.54 3.66
CA ALA A 74 10.33 8.19 2.54
C ALA A 74 11.54 9.02 2.97
N VAL A 75 11.42 9.80 4.05
CA VAL A 75 12.51 10.64 4.57
C VAL A 75 13.56 9.85 5.35
N ASN A 76 13.26 8.62 5.75
CA ASN A 76 14.17 7.75 6.49
C ASN A 76 14.74 6.62 5.61
N PHE A 77 14.71 6.76 4.30
CA PHE A 77 15.28 5.82 3.33
C PHE A 77 14.73 4.40 3.45
N CYS A 78 13.51 4.23 3.94
CA CYS A 78 12.84 2.95 4.05
C CYS A 78 11.86 2.75 2.90
N LYS A 79 11.78 1.54 2.39
CA LYS A 79 10.89 1.20 1.27
C LYS A 79 9.76 0.29 1.74
N LEU A 80 8.66 0.31 0.99
CA LEU A 80 7.47 -0.48 1.26
C LEU A 80 6.91 -1.02 -0.05
N VAL A 81 6.50 -2.28 -0.06
CA VAL A 81 5.73 -2.90 -1.14
C VAL A 81 4.57 -3.69 -0.57
N THR A 82 3.48 -3.75 -1.28
CA THR A 82 2.30 -4.56 -0.94
C THR A 82 2.09 -5.61 -2.02
N ILE A 83 1.78 -6.84 -1.64
CA ILE A 83 1.58 -7.98 -2.56
C ILE A 83 0.24 -8.65 -2.25
N SER A 84 -0.58 -8.86 -3.27
CA SER A 84 -1.80 -9.68 -3.18
C SER A 84 -2.04 -10.49 -4.46
N ALA A 85 -3.03 -11.38 -4.42
CA ALA A 85 -3.47 -12.14 -5.59
C ALA A 85 -4.44 -11.35 -6.48
N ASP A 86 -4.67 -10.07 -6.21
CA ASP A 86 -5.56 -9.24 -7.03
C ASP A 86 -4.85 -8.83 -8.34
N PRO A 87 -5.57 -8.73 -9.47
CA PRO A 87 -5.01 -8.28 -10.74
C PRO A 87 -4.45 -6.85 -10.66
N PRO A 88 -3.50 -6.47 -11.55
CA PRO A 88 -2.88 -5.13 -11.51
C PRO A 88 -3.87 -3.96 -11.54
N LEU A 89 -4.94 -4.06 -12.34
CA LEU A 89 -5.97 -3.02 -12.43
C LEU A 89 -6.70 -2.83 -11.10
N VAL A 90 -7.08 -3.92 -10.42
CA VAL A 90 -7.72 -3.87 -9.10
C VAL A 90 -6.77 -3.27 -8.08
N GLN A 91 -5.50 -3.66 -8.11
CA GLN A 91 -4.48 -3.10 -7.24
C GLN A 91 -4.24 -1.60 -7.50
N ALA A 92 -4.27 -1.16 -8.77
CA ALA A 92 -4.14 0.25 -9.12
C ALA A 92 -5.27 1.09 -8.50
N ALA A 93 -6.52 0.63 -8.65
CA ALA A 93 -7.68 1.31 -8.09
C ALA A 93 -7.67 1.30 -6.55
N PHE A 94 -7.35 0.15 -5.95
CA PHE A 94 -7.26 0.04 -4.49
C PHE A 94 -6.17 0.95 -3.92
N ARG A 95 -4.98 0.94 -4.52
CA ARG A 95 -3.87 1.82 -4.17
C ARG A 95 -4.25 3.31 -4.26
N ALA A 96 -4.88 3.71 -5.37
CA ALA A 96 -5.34 5.08 -5.58
C ALA A 96 -6.38 5.49 -4.53
N GLY A 97 -7.38 4.64 -4.29
CA GLY A 97 -8.41 4.88 -3.29
C GLY A 97 -7.88 5.04 -1.85
N LEU A 98 -6.80 4.33 -1.52
CA LEU A 98 -6.13 4.49 -0.23
C LEU A 98 -5.27 5.76 -0.14
N GLY A 99 -4.80 6.32 -1.25
CA GLY A 99 -3.79 7.36 -1.28
C GLY A 99 -2.38 6.85 -1.01
N ALA A 100 -2.13 5.57 -1.30
CA ALA A 100 -0.83 4.96 -1.16
C ALA A 100 0.13 5.40 -2.28
N THR A 101 1.39 5.68 -1.95
CA THR A 101 2.41 6.10 -2.94
C THR A 101 3.38 4.97 -3.30
N TRP A 102 3.47 3.93 -2.49
CA TRP A 102 4.36 2.78 -2.71
C TRP A 102 3.79 1.79 -3.73
N PRO A 103 4.61 0.90 -4.30
CA PRO A 103 4.16 -0.11 -5.27
C PRO A 103 3.26 -1.18 -4.67
N PHE A 104 2.22 -1.56 -5.42
CA PHE A 104 1.41 -2.75 -5.19
C PHE A 104 1.74 -3.75 -6.28
N LEU A 105 2.12 -4.98 -5.90
CA LEU A 105 2.54 -6.05 -6.80
C LEU A 105 1.48 -7.16 -6.86
N SER A 106 1.24 -7.67 -8.04
CA SER A 106 0.21 -8.68 -8.32
C SER A 106 0.83 -10.08 -8.44
N ASP A 107 0.51 -10.96 -7.51
CA ASP A 107 0.75 -12.41 -7.61
C ASP A 107 -0.56 -13.14 -8.00
N GLU A 108 -1.15 -12.74 -9.12
CA GLU A 108 -2.44 -13.27 -9.60
C GLU A 108 -2.40 -14.80 -9.77
N LYS A 109 -1.26 -15.35 -10.20
CA LYS A 109 -1.05 -16.80 -10.32
C LYS A 109 -0.81 -17.50 -8.99
N ARG A 110 -0.56 -16.71 -7.92
CA ARG A 110 -0.29 -17.19 -6.55
C ARG A 110 0.99 -18.04 -6.45
N ASP A 111 1.94 -17.89 -7.36
CA ASP A 111 3.15 -18.70 -7.35
C ASP A 111 4.07 -18.35 -6.19
N VAL A 112 4.21 -17.06 -5.90
CA VAL A 112 4.98 -16.56 -4.75
C VAL A 112 4.29 -16.93 -3.42
N ILE A 113 2.98 -16.70 -3.33
CA ILE A 113 2.17 -17.03 -2.15
C ILE A 113 2.26 -18.52 -1.82
N LYS A 114 2.24 -19.40 -2.85
CA LYS A 114 2.42 -20.86 -2.68
C LYS A 114 3.84 -21.21 -2.24
N ALA A 115 4.85 -20.63 -2.91
CA ALA A 115 6.27 -20.89 -2.61
C ALA A 115 6.64 -20.50 -1.18
N LEU A 116 6.09 -19.38 -0.68
CA LEU A 116 6.29 -18.93 0.70
C LEU A 116 5.46 -19.74 1.73
N GLY A 117 4.58 -20.63 1.29
CA GLY A 117 3.73 -21.43 2.19
C GLY A 117 2.64 -20.60 2.92
N ILE A 118 2.28 -19.45 2.38
CA ILE A 118 1.28 -18.53 2.97
C ILE A 118 -0.05 -18.51 2.21
N LEU A 119 -0.30 -19.52 1.37
CA LEU A 119 -1.59 -19.66 0.69
C LEU A 119 -2.66 -20.07 1.72
N ASP A 120 -3.76 -19.31 1.75
CA ASP A 120 -4.95 -19.69 2.50
C ASP A 120 -5.67 -20.85 1.79
N LYS A 121 -5.73 -22.01 2.43
CA LYS A 121 -6.36 -23.21 1.93
C LYS A 121 -7.72 -23.46 2.57
N THR A 122 -8.25 -22.54 3.35
CA THR A 122 -9.59 -22.67 3.93
C THR A 122 -10.63 -22.64 2.80
N GLU A 123 -11.74 -23.34 3.01
CA GLU A 123 -12.86 -23.30 2.08
C GLU A 123 -13.65 -21.99 2.21
N GLY A 124 -14.27 -21.54 1.15
CA GLY A 124 -15.14 -20.38 1.12
C GLY A 124 -14.81 -19.38 0.01
N GLU A 125 -15.62 -18.35 -0.09
CA GLU A 125 -15.54 -17.30 -1.13
C GLU A 125 -14.18 -16.62 -1.20
N TYR A 126 -13.48 -16.50 -0.06
CA TYR A 126 -12.18 -15.82 0.03
C TYR A 126 -11.00 -16.78 0.18
N ALA A 127 -11.18 -18.05 -0.20
CA ALA A 127 -10.11 -19.04 -0.24
C ALA A 127 -9.05 -18.70 -1.33
N TYR A 128 -7.92 -19.36 -1.23
CA TYR A 128 -6.82 -19.23 -2.19
C TYR A 128 -6.24 -17.80 -2.30
N ARG A 129 -6.33 -17.02 -1.23
CA ARG A 129 -5.67 -15.72 -1.05
C ARG A 129 -4.40 -15.87 -0.23
N ALA A 130 -3.57 -14.83 -0.19
CA ALA A 130 -2.45 -14.80 0.75
C ALA A 130 -2.97 -14.78 2.20
N GLN A 131 -2.38 -15.58 3.07
CA GLN A 131 -2.44 -15.25 4.49
C GLN A 131 -1.71 -13.92 4.72
N PRO A 132 -2.24 -13.04 5.58
CA PRO A 132 -1.62 -11.74 5.80
C PRO A 132 -0.31 -11.89 6.58
N TYR A 133 0.79 -11.57 5.95
CA TYR A 133 2.12 -11.54 6.54
C TYR A 133 2.79 -10.20 6.27
N THR A 134 3.56 -9.71 7.23
CA THR A 134 4.44 -8.57 7.02
C THR A 134 5.87 -9.00 7.32
N PHE A 135 6.77 -8.77 6.35
CA PHE A 135 8.20 -9.02 6.46
C PHE A 135 8.91 -7.68 6.53
N VAL A 136 9.85 -7.56 7.46
CA VAL A 136 10.84 -6.48 7.48
C VAL A 136 12.15 -7.08 6.99
N LEU A 137 12.67 -6.56 5.89
CA LEU A 137 13.87 -7.06 5.24
C LEU A 137 15.02 -6.05 5.40
N ARG A 138 16.23 -6.59 5.54
CA ARG A 138 17.47 -5.82 5.42
C ARG A 138 17.76 -5.51 3.94
N PRO A 139 18.66 -4.58 3.64
CA PRO A 139 19.01 -4.23 2.26
C PRO A 139 19.50 -5.40 1.41
N ASP A 140 20.10 -6.42 2.01
CA ASP A 140 20.56 -7.66 1.38
C ASP A 140 19.46 -8.70 1.16
N LEU A 141 18.20 -8.33 1.42
CA LEU A 141 17.02 -9.18 1.43
C LEU A 141 16.97 -10.24 2.56
N SER A 142 17.89 -10.26 3.50
CA SER A 142 17.73 -11.13 4.64
C SER A 142 16.57 -10.68 5.52
N VAL A 143 15.80 -11.65 6.03
CA VAL A 143 14.64 -11.38 6.87
C VAL A 143 15.09 -10.87 8.23
N HIS A 144 14.70 -9.64 8.59
CA HIS A 144 14.89 -9.12 9.95
C HIS A 144 13.77 -9.59 10.87
N LYS A 145 12.51 -9.45 10.44
CA LYS A 145 11.33 -9.77 11.25
C LYS A 145 10.18 -10.27 10.38
N ILE A 146 9.38 -11.17 10.94
CA ILE A 146 8.15 -11.71 10.34
C ILE A 146 7.00 -11.49 11.30
N TYR A 147 5.91 -10.90 10.80
CA TYR A 147 4.64 -10.75 11.50
C TYR A 147 3.57 -11.61 10.84
N ASN A 148 3.00 -12.53 11.61
CA ASN A 148 1.87 -13.34 11.16
C ASN A 148 0.55 -12.64 11.50
N GLY A 149 -0.02 -11.96 10.53
CA GLY A 149 -1.28 -11.24 10.67
C GLY A 149 -2.54 -12.11 10.60
N TRP A 150 -2.40 -13.42 10.45
CA TRP A 150 -3.55 -14.33 10.45
C TRP A 150 -4.33 -14.32 11.76
N PHE A 151 -3.61 -14.17 12.86
CA PHE A 151 -4.24 -14.03 14.18
C PHE A 151 -5.01 -12.72 14.29
N PHE A 152 -5.95 -12.66 15.24
CA PHE A 152 -6.88 -11.56 15.42
C PHE A 152 -6.21 -10.17 15.53
N VAL A 153 -5.04 -10.10 16.19
CA VAL A 153 -4.24 -8.88 16.40
C VAL A 153 -2.80 -9.04 15.90
N GLY A 154 -2.60 -9.79 14.83
CA GLY A 154 -1.25 -10.18 14.39
C GLY A 154 -0.56 -9.21 13.42
N ARG A 155 -1.24 -8.15 12.95
CA ARG A 155 -0.61 -7.14 12.11
C ARG A 155 0.26 -6.23 12.96
N PRO A 156 1.49 -5.86 12.48
CA PRO A 156 2.36 -4.99 13.24
C PRO A 156 1.77 -3.60 13.39
N THR A 157 1.96 -3.01 14.55
CA THR A 157 1.73 -1.59 14.78
C THR A 157 2.83 -0.76 14.10
N LEU A 158 2.58 0.53 13.87
CA LEU A 158 3.60 1.44 13.34
C LEU A 158 4.83 1.52 14.26
N GLU A 159 4.64 1.43 15.58
CA GLU A 159 5.75 1.49 16.52
C GLU A 159 6.61 0.23 16.50
N GLU A 160 6.02 -0.95 16.28
CA GLU A 160 6.78 -2.17 16.04
C GLU A 160 7.62 -2.05 14.77
N LEU A 161 7.03 -1.54 13.69
CA LEU A 161 7.78 -1.30 12.44
C LEU A 161 8.89 -0.28 12.61
N ARG A 162 8.65 0.84 13.34
CA ARG A 162 9.71 1.82 13.66
C ARG A 162 10.87 1.18 14.42
N ARG A 163 10.56 0.38 15.45
CA ARG A 163 11.58 -0.32 16.22
C ARG A 163 12.42 -1.25 15.36
N ASP A 164 11.76 -2.03 14.49
CA ASP A 164 12.46 -2.97 13.61
C ASP A 164 13.31 -2.23 12.56
N LEU A 165 12.77 -1.16 11.97
CA LEU A 165 13.53 -0.35 11.01
C LEU A 165 14.72 0.33 11.67
N ARG A 166 14.59 0.85 12.89
CA ARG A 166 15.72 1.40 13.66
C ARG A 166 16.80 0.34 13.86
N ALA A 167 16.43 -0.88 14.27
CA ALA A 167 17.38 -1.97 14.45
C ALA A 167 18.07 -2.37 13.13
N VAL A 168 17.39 -2.29 11.99
CA VAL A 168 18.04 -2.50 10.67
C VAL A 168 18.98 -1.35 10.35
N MET A 169 18.55 -0.10 10.57
CA MET A 169 19.37 1.08 10.27
C MET A 169 20.64 1.16 11.12
N GLU A 170 20.62 0.69 12.37
CA GLU A 170 21.80 0.58 13.23
C GLU A 170 22.91 -0.27 12.62
N THR A 171 22.59 -1.22 11.76
CA THR A 171 23.57 -2.10 11.12
C THR A 171 24.22 -1.49 9.88
N ARG A 172 23.77 -0.32 9.42
CA ARG A 172 24.28 0.34 8.23
C ARG A 172 25.59 1.08 8.54
N ARG A 173 26.56 0.95 7.64
CA ARG A 173 27.89 1.56 7.78
C ARG A 173 27.93 3.00 7.26
N ASP A 174 27.03 3.33 6.32
CA ASP A 174 26.99 4.59 5.60
C ASP A 174 25.98 5.59 6.20
N TYR A 175 25.41 5.28 7.38
CA TYR A 175 24.41 6.09 8.04
C TYR A 175 24.90 6.52 9.45
N ALA A 176 24.91 7.80 9.72
CA ALA A 176 25.34 8.36 11.02
C ALA A 176 24.27 8.15 12.10
N TYR A 177 24.02 6.90 12.49
CA TYR A 177 22.96 6.52 13.41
C TYR A 177 23.07 7.17 14.77
N GLU A 178 24.31 7.40 15.29
CA GLU A 178 24.55 8.04 16.58
C GLU A 178 23.88 9.41 16.68
N ALA A 179 23.78 10.15 15.58
CA ALA A 179 23.08 11.43 15.54
C ALA A 179 21.59 11.32 15.89
N TYR A 180 20.97 10.17 15.65
CA TYR A 180 19.54 9.92 15.89
C TYR A 180 19.27 9.25 17.24
N THR A 181 20.27 8.73 17.91
CA THR A 181 20.17 8.12 19.23
C THR A 181 20.48 9.08 20.37
N ALA A 182 20.91 10.30 20.05
CA ALA A 182 21.18 11.32 21.05
C ALA A 182 19.94 11.57 21.93
N PRO A 183 20.12 11.75 23.27
CA PRO A 183 18.99 11.92 24.19
C PRO A 183 18.06 13.08 23.81
N GLU A 184 18.58 14.11 23.16
CA GLU A 184 17.81 15.26 22.66
C GLU A 184 16.85 14.85 21.57
N VAL A 185 17.29 14.00 20.63
CA VAL A 185 16.49 13.52 19.50
C VAL A 185 15.45 12.49 19.94
N THR A 186 15.82 11.58 20.86
CA THR A 186 14.89 10.56 21.37
C THR A 186 13.74 11.14 22.21
N ARG A 187 13.88 12.36 22.69
CA ARG A 187 12.83 13.10 23.42
C ARG A 187 11.84 13.81 22.50
N VAL A 188 12.20 14.02 21.24
CA VAL A 188 11.31 14.67 20.26
C VAL A 188 10.19 13.71 19.89
N ARG A 189 8.98 14.00 20.35
CA ARG A 189 7.77 13.34 19.91
C ARG A 189 7.14 14.17 18.79
N ILE A 190 7.12 13.64 17.59
CA ILE A 190 6.38 14.26 16.48
C ILE A 190 4.90 13.98 16.75
N PRO A 191 4.04 15.01 16.93
CA PRO A 191 2.62 14.77 17.13
C PRO A 191 2.03 14.07 15.90
N GLN A 192 1.52 12.88 16.07
CA GLN A 192 0.84 12.13 14.99
C GLN A 192 -0.48 12.79 14.54
N GLN A 193 -0.97 13.78 15.29
CA GLN A 193 -2.30 14.36 15.14
C GLN A 193 -2.43 15.40 14.02
N ALA A 194 -1.34 15.84 13.43
CA ALA A 194 -1.41 16.87 12.38
C ALA A 194 -2.06 16.41 11.06
N TRP A 195 -2.42 15.14 10.93
CA TRP A 195 -2.85 14.54 9.67
C TRP A 195 -4.28 14.00 9.67
N ALA A 196 -4.98 14.07 10.81
CA ALA A 196 -6.22 13.33 11.01
C ALA A 196 -7.50 14.19 10.99
N GLU A 197 -7.44 15.47 10.69
CA GLU A 197 -8.62 16.32 10.71
C GLU A 197 -9.16 16.57 9.30
N GLY A 198 -10.25 15.87 9.00
CA GLY A 198 -11.13 16.10 7.86
C GLY A 198 -10.96 15.11 6.71
N ALA A 199 -12.08 14.74 6.08
CA ALA A 199 -12.02 14.09 4.78
C ALA A 199 -11.28 15.03 3.80
N PRO A 200 -10.31 14.54 3.02
CA PRO A 200 -9.54 15.38 2.12
C PRO A 200 -10.48 16.09 1.14
N THR A 201 -10.33 17.40 1.02
CA THR A 201 -11.10 18.18 0.05
C THR A 201 -10.65 17.78 -1.36
N LEU A 202 -11.59 17.78 -2.31
CA LEU A 202 -11.28 17.54 -3.72
C LEU A 202 -10.22 18.55 -4.21
N GLY A 203 -9.14 18.05 -4.79
CA GLY A 203 -8.04 18.86 -5.30
C GLY A 203 -6.89 19.12 -4.33
N ASP A 204 -7.01 18.77 -3.03
CA ASP A 204 -5.95 18.95 -2.03
C ASP A 204 -4.66 18.18 -2.35
N HIS A 205 -4.78 17.15 -3.20
CA HIS A 205 -3.64 16.32 -3.62
C HIS A 205 -2.97 16.81 -4.92
N GLY A 206 -3.38 17.96 -5.46
CA GLY A 206 -2.88 18.46 -6.75
C GLY A 206 -3.25 17.59 -7.95
N LEU A 207 -4.22 16.68 -7.80
CA LEU A 207 -4.72 15.84 -8.88
C LEU A 207 -5.86 16.55 -9.63
N PRO A 208 -6.03 16.28 -10.95
CA PRO A 208 -7.16 16.79 -11.71
C PRO A 208 -8.48 16.34 -11.08
N VAL A 209 -9.39 17.30 -10.89
CA VAL A 209 -10.75 17.03 -10.41
C VAL A 209 -11.69 16.91 -11.60
N ALA A 210 -12.44 15.81 -11.66
CA ALA A 210 -13.44 15.55 -12.68
C ALA A 210 -14.81 15.32 -12.07
N ARG A 211 -15.85 15.39 -12.91
CA ARG A 211 -17.23 15.04 -12.56
C ARG A 211 -17.73 13.94 -13.48
N GLY A 212 -18.72 13.22 -13.00
CA GLY A 212 -19.33 12.15 -13.78
C GLY A 212 -20.49 11.50 -13.05
N VAL A 213 -20.95 10.40 -13.61
CA VAL A 213 -22.05 9.60 -13.07
C VAL A 213 -21.58 8.16 -12.88
N VAL A 214 -21.90 7.57 -11.76
CA VAL A 214 -21.58 6.15 -11.50
C VAL A 214 -22.31 5.31 -12.55
N HIS A 215 -21.53 4.61 -13.38
CA HIS A 215 -22.05 3.74 -14.43
C HIS A 215 -22.36 2.36 -13.87
N THR A 216 -21.40 1.73 -13.21
CA THR A 216 -21.56 0.42 -12.58
C THR A 216 -20.99 0.40 -11.17
N PHE A 217 -21.50 -0.50 -10.32
CA PHE A 217 -20.90 -0.84 -9.05
C PHE A 217 -21.24 -2.29 -8.68
N ASP A 218 -20.21 -3.13 -8.60
CA ASP A 218 -20.32 -4.49 -8.09
C ASP A 218 -20.12 -4.49 -6.57
N VAL A 219 -21.20 -4.74 -5.83
CA VAL A 219 -21.18 -4.74 -4.36
C VAL A 219 -20.34 -5.89 -3.82
N ALA A 220 -20.31 -7.05 -4.49
CA ALA A 220 -19.53 -8.20 -4.02
C ALA A 220 -18.03 -8.02 -4.23
N ALA A 221 -17.64 -7.42 -5.36
CA ALA A 221 -16.25 -7.14 -5.69
C ALA A 221 -15.74 -5.82 -5.09
N GLY A 222 -16.62 -4.90 -4.71
CA GLY A 222 -16.25 -3.60 -4.17
C GLY A 222 -15.67 -2.65 -5.21
N VAL A 223 -15.99 -2.83 -6.47
CA VAL A 223 -15.45 -2.06 -7.59
C VAL A 223 -16.57 -1.50 -8.47
N GLY A 224 -16.29 -0.41 -9.15
CA GLY A 224 -17.24 0.20 -10.06
C GLY A 224 -16.55 1.08 -11.10
N SER A 225 -17.36 1.65 -11.97
CA SER A 225 -16.92 2.63 -12.97
C SER A 225 -17.77 3.89 -12.91
N ILE A 226 -17.14 5.00 -13.27
CA ILE A 226 -17.77 6.33 -13.41
C ILE A 226 -17.61 6.73 -14.86
N MET A 227 -18.70 7.10 -15.50
CA MET A 227 -18.66 7.79 -16.79
C MET A 227 -18.42 9.27 -16.53
N SER A 228 -17.26 9.80 -16.94
CA SER A 228 -16.94 11.21 -16.77
C SER A 228 -17.72 12.11 -17.75
N GLU A 229 -17.75 13.41 -17.48
CA GLU A 229 -18.35 14.39 -18.41
C GLU A 229 -17.61 14.46 -19.79
N SER A 230 -16.41 13.88 -19.88
CA SER A 230 -15.64 13.74 -21.12
C SER A 230 -15.80 12.37 -21.80
N ASP A 231 -16.85 11.62 -21.46
CA ASP A 231 -17.14 10.26 -21.97
C ASP A 231 -16.02 9.24 -21.74
N GLN A 232 -15.20 9.43 -20.72
CA GLN A 232 -14.20 8.45 -20.30
C GLN A 232 -14.73 7.59 -19.18
N GLU A 233 -14.53 6.28 -19.28
CA GLU A 233 -14.82 5.36 -18.20
C GLU A 233 -13.65 5.32 -17.21
N ILE A 234 -13.91 5.74 -15.98
CA ILE A 234 -12.93 5.84 -14.89
C ILE A 234 -13.27 4.78 -13.84
N PHE A 235 -12.33 3.88 -13.61
CA PHE A 235 -12.49 2.80 -12.64
C PHE A 235 -12.31 3.31 -11.20
N PHE A 236 -13.09 2.77 -10.24
CA PHE A 236 -12.90 3.06 -8.82
C PHE A 236 -13.17 1.84 -7.95
N HIS A 237 -12.53 1.85 -6.78
CA HIS A 237 -12.72 0.89 -5.71
C HIS A 237 -13.48 1.56 -4.56
N PHE A 238 -14.22 0.81 -3.74
CA PHE A 238 -15.02 1.38 -2.66
C PHE A 238 -14.19 2.22 -1.66
N THR A 239 -12.89 1.96 -1.53
CA THR A 239 -11.99 2.77 -0.70
C THR A 239 -11.78 4.19 -1.22
N ALA A 240 -12.08 4.43 -2.49
CA ALA A 240 -12.06 5.77 -3.06
C ALA A 240 -13.23 6.64 -2.58
N ILE A 241 -14.28 6.04 -2.01
CA ILE A 241 -15.41 6.74 -1.42
C ILE A 241 -15.03 7.12 0.00
N PRO A 242 -15.02 8.41 0.39
CA PRO A 242 -14.70 8.85 1.75
C PRO A 242 -15.64 8.26 2.80
N GLY A 243 -15.10 7.99 4.00
CA GLY A 243 -15.85 7.46 5.14
C GLY A 243 -15.25 6.18 5.70
N GLU A 244 -15.89 5.59 6.70
CA GLU A 244 -15.49 4.33 7.34
C GLU A 244 -16.30 3.14 6.84
N GLY A 245 -15.72 1.94 6.97
CA GLY A 245 -16.38 0.69 6.62
C GLY A 245 -16.50 0.45 5.10
N TYR A 246 -17.37 -0.47 4.73
CA TYR A 246 -17.69 -0.79 3.34
C TYR A 246 -18.71 0.22 2.79
N ARG A 247 -18.35 0.91 1.71
CA ARG A 247 -19.15 1.99 1.13
C ARG A 247 -19.55 1.64 -0.30
N THR A 248 -20.76 2.04 -0.66
CA THR A 248 -21.32 1.76 -1.98
C THR A 248 -21.89 3.03 -2.61
N LEU A 249 -21.91 3.07 -3.93
CA LEU A 249 -22.60 4.07 -4.72
C LEU A 249 -23.55 3.39 -5.68
N LYS A 250 -24.75 3.93 -5.82
CA LYS A 250 -25.72 3.40 -6.77
C LYS A 250 -25.41 3.89 -8.19
N PRO A 251 -25.56 3.03 -9.22
CA PRO A 251 -25.53 3.50 -10.61
C PRO A 251 -26.48 4.69 -10.79
N GLY A 252 -26.06 5.67 -11.57
CA GLY A 252 -26.78 6.94 -11.76
C GLY A 252 -26.48 8.02 -10.72
N THR A 253 -25.67 7.76 -9.69
CA THR A 253 -25.27 8.78 -8.70
C THR A 253 -24.27 9.75 -9.33
N ALA A 254 -24.57 11.07 -9.27
CA ALA A 254 -23.63 12.10 -9.67
C ALA A 254 -22.51 12.25 -8.65
N VAL A 255 -21.27 12.30 -9.13
CA VAL A 255 -20.06 12.33 -8.31
C VAL A 255 -19.04 13.33 -8.83
N ALA A 256 -18.20 13.83 -7.92
CA ALA A 256 -16.96 14.50 -8.24
C ALA A 256 -15.80 13.68 -7.63
N PHE A 257 -14.68 13.64 -8.31
CA PHE A 257 -13.56 12.78 -7.93
C PHE A 257 -12.24 13.30 -8.48
N GLU A 258 -11.14 12.84 -7.91
CA GLU A 258 -9.79 13.09 -8.41
C GLU A 258 -9.40 11.97 -9.40
N VAL A 259 -8.75 12.35 -10.50
CA VAL A 259 -8.30 11.39 -11.52
C VAL A 259 -6.83 11.05 -11.29
N VAL A 260 -6.54 9.75 -11.26
CA VAL A 260 -5.19 9.18 -11.20
C VAL A 260 -4.95 8.42 -12.49
N ASP A 261 -4.08 8.95 -13.33
CA ASP A 261 -3.71 8.28 -14.58
C ASP A 261 -2.68 7.17 -14.33
N ASN A 262 -2.98 6.01 -14.87
CA ASN A 262 -2.13 4.83 -14.85
C ASN A 262 -1.95 4.31 -16.28
N PRO A 263 -0.85 3.64 -16.60
CA PRO A 263 -0.64 3.05 -17.92
C PRO A 263 -1.71 2.04 -18.36
N THR A 264 -2.44 1.47 -17.39
CA THR A 264 -3.52 0.49 -17.60
C THR A 264 -4.91 1.09 -17.61
N GLY A 265 -5.02 2.42 -17.52
CA GLY A 265 -6.30 3.15 -17.46
C GLY A 265 -6.37 4.13 -16.31
N SER A 266 -7.31 5.06 -16.35
CA SER A 266 -7.52 6.05 -15.28
C SER A 266 -8.33 5.46 -14.13
N SER A 267 -8.00 5.85 -12.91
CA SER A 267 -8.72 5.46 -11.69
C SER A 267 -9.19 6.70 -10.95
N ALA A 268 -10.33 6.58 -10.27
CA ALA A 268 -10.84 7.66 -9.41
C ALA A 268 -10.36 7.49 -7.96
N ARG A 269 -10.08 8.62 -7.34
CA ARG A 269 -9.79 8.78 -5.92
C ARG A 269 -10.71 9.83 -5.32
N ASN A 270 -10.99 9.76 -4.02
CA ASN A 270 -11.79 10.74 -3.28
C ASN A 270 -13.15 11.01 -3.95
N VAL A 271 -13.90 9.92 -4.25
CA VAL A 271 -15.17 9.96 -4.95
C VAL A 271 -16.27 10.46 -4.01
N GLN A 272 -16.75 11.67 -4.24
CA GLN A 272 -17.76 12.32 -3.42
C GLN A 272 -19.07 12.52 -4.19
N GLN A 273 -20.20 12.23 -3.54
CA GLN A 273 -21.50 12.54 -4.12
C GLN A 273 -21.67 14.06 -4.25
N VAL A 274 -22.07 14.50 -5.41
CA VAL A 274 -22.48 15.91 -5.62
C VAL A 274 -24.00 15.97 -5.58
N LYS A 275 -24.54 16.92 -4.79
CA LYS A 275 -25.97 17.21 -4.86
C LYS A 275 -26.27 17.70 -6.29
N PRO A 276 -27.32 17.18 -6.94
CA PRO A 276 -27.76 17.76 -8.20
C PRO A 276 -27.99 19.26 -7.94
N SER A 277 -27.34 20.09 -8.77
CA SER A 277 -27.63 21.51 -8.81
C SER A 277 -29.13 21.65 -9.02
N SER A 278 -29.84 22.23 -8.04
CA SER A 278 -31.25 22.57 -8.20
C SER A 278 -31.37 23.47 -9.44
N PRO A 279 -32.37 23.24 -10.30
CA PRO A 279 -32.58 24.00 -11.50
C PRO A 279 -32.85 25.48 -11.22
#